data_dbab4644226cc2d5710d54704ce686a8
#
_entry.id   dbab4644226cc2d5710d54704ce686a8
#
_cell.length_a   1.000
_cell.length_b   1.000
_cell.length_c   1.000
_cell.angle_alpha   90.00
_cell.angle_beta   90.00
_cell.angle_gamma   90.00
#
_symmetry.space_group_name_H-M   'P 1'
#
loop_
_entity.id
_entity.type
_entity.pdbx_description
1 polymer ?
#
loop_
_entity_poly.entity_id
_entity_poly.type
_entity_poly.pdbx_seq_one_letter_code
_entity_poly.pdbx_strand_id
1 'polypeptide(L)'
;MKSKTEQQQLFHHINERFVKAFATYRLLEDDDHVLVGLSGGKDSLCLLELLAKRARISHPRFTVEALHVRMANISYETSTDYLQRFCDELGVKLHIVTTSFSAEPTAAAETAAETAAEVAAHDDAGQKSASRPKPPCFLCSWNRRKQLFNLAQQLGCNKIALGHHQDDLLTTALMNLTFQGRFGTMPARMAMRKMPLTIIRPLCLVAEEDIRRYAELSGYEKQLKQCPYEHDSHRTSIRTLYDTMERLNPEARFSLWNALCREGKLVEDALEPTEGG
;
A
#
# COMPACT_ATOMS: atom_id res chain seq x y z
N MET A 1 23.44 17.58 16.73
CA MET A 1 22.24 18.07 17.42
C MET A 1 21.13 18.53 16.46
N LYS A 2 21.40 19.37 15.43
CA LYS A 2 20.36 19.85 14.48
C LYS A 2 19.62 18.72 13.75
N SER A 3 20.31 17.68 13.31
CA SER A 3 19.70 16.53 12.61
C SER A 3 18.70 15.73 13.46
N LYS A 4 18.96 15.50 14.74
CA LYS A 4 18.03 14.81 15.65
C LYS A 4 16.73 15.59 15.90
N THR A 5 16.84 16.91 16.01
CA THR A 5 15.67 17.79 16.21
C THR A 5 14.80 17.82 14.94
N GLU A 6 15.43 17.86 13.76
CA GLU A 6 14.74 17.84 12.48
C GLU A 6 14.02 16.49 12.25
N GLN A 7 14.69 15.37 12.54
CA GLN A 7 14.07 14.03 12.46
C GLN A 7 12.84 13.93 13.37
N GLN A 8 12.93 14.44 14.60
CA GLN A 8 11.80 14.43 15.54
C GLN A 8 10.63 15.29 15.08
N GLN A 9 10.91 16.49 14.56
CA GLN A 9 9.86 17.38 14.01
C GLN A 9 9.16 16.74 12.81
N LEU A 10 9.93 16.15 11.91
CA LEU A 10 9.38 15.49 10.74
C LEU A 10 8.57 14.23 11.11
N PHE A 11 9.07 13.42 12.06
CA PHE A 11 8.30 12.31 12.60
C PHE A 11 6.96 12.77 13.19
N HIS A 12 6.97 13.86 13.96
CA HIS A 12 5.75 14.42 14.55
C HIS A 12 4.76 14.84 13.46
N HIS A 13 5.22 15.56 12.44
CA HIS A 13 4.40 15.97 11.31
C HIS A 13 3.78 14.78 10.56
N ILE A 14 4.59 13.76 10.24
CA ILE A 14 4.10 12.52 9.60
C ILE A 14 3.07 11.82 10.49
N ASN A 15 3.36 11.70 11.80
CA ASN A 15 2.49 11.04 12.76
C ASN A 15 1.14 11.77 12.92
N GLU A 16 1.11 13.11 12.89
CA GLU A 16 -0.14 13.87 12.91
C GLU A 16 -1.03 13.53 11.70
N ARG A 17 -0.45 13.49 10.50
CA ARG A 17 -1.16 13.11 9.27
C ARG A 17 -1.64 11.66 9.31
N PHE A 18 -0.81 10.77 9.81
CA PHE A 18 -1.12 9.36 10.00
C PHE A 18 -2.30 9.17 10.98
N VAL A 19 -2.27 9.81 12.15
CA VAL A 19 -3.38 9.75 13.13
C VAL A 19 -4.64 10.40 12.57
N LYS A 20 -4.52 11.50 11.83
CA LYS A 20 -5.67 12.13 11.14
C LYS A 20 -6.34 11.17 10.17
N ALA A 21 -5.56 10.35 9.43
CA ALA A 21 -6.11 9.36 8.52
C ALA A 21 -6.99 8.32 9.25
N PHE A 22 -6.60 7.86 10.44
CA PHE A 22 -7.42 6.94 11.23
C PHE A 22 -8.77 7.52 11.60
N ALA A 23 -8.78 8.74 12.12
CA ALA A 23 -10.01 9.41 12.51
C ALA A 23 -10.91 9.70 11.30
N THR A 24 -10.31 10.16 10.18
CA THR A 24 -11.07 10.56 8.99
C THR A 24 -11.70 9.36 8.26
N TYR A 25 -10.97 8.24 8.16
CA TYR A 25 -11.39 7.09 7.33
C TYR A 25 -11.75 5.86 8.16
N ARG A 26 -11.74 5.94 9.50
CA ARG A 26 -12.01 4.82 10.42
C ARG A 26 -11.17 3.59 10.07
N LEU A 27 -9.84 3.78 10.01
CA LEU A 27 -8.93 2.74 9.51
C LEU A 27 -8.71 1.63 10.53
N LEU A 28 -8.74 1.95 11.84
CA LEU A 28 -8.51 1.00 12.93
C LEU A 28 -9.57 1.14 14.02
N GLU A 29 -9.90 -0.01 14.61
CA GLU A 29 -10.81 -0.17 15.74
C GLU A 29 -10.14 -1.01 16.83
N ASP A 30 -10.77 -1.08 18.02
CA ASP A 30 -10.28 -1.96 19.07
C ASP A 30 -10.34 -3.43 18.63
N ASP A 31 -9.35 -4.20 19.06
CA ASP A 31 -9.17 -5.63 18.77
C ASP A 31 -8.84 -5.96 17.30
N ASP A 32 -8.49 -4.96 16.48
CA ASP A 32 -7.98 -5.21 15.14
C ASP A 32 -6.65 -6.00 15.17
N HIS A 33 -6.51 -6.94 14.25
CA HIS A 33 -5.27 -7.64 13.98
C HIS A 33 -4.77 -7.26 12.58
N VAL A 34 -3.68 -6.51 12.52
CA VAL A 34 -3.17 -5.86 11.31
C VAL A 34 -1.97 -6.61 10.75
N LEU A 35 -2.04 -7.03 9.49
CA LEU A 35 -0.88 -7.53 8.75
C LEU A 35 -0.33 -6.42 7.83
N VAL A 36 0.92 -6.02 8.05
CA VAL A 36 1.61 -5.03 7.22
C VAL A 36 2.33 -5.70 6.06
N GLY A 37 2.04 -5.26 4.83
CA GLY A 37 2.82 -5.64 3.66
C GLY A 37 4.17 -4.92 3.64
N LEU A 38 5.22 -5.59 4.12
CA LEU A 38 6.57 -5.04 4.25
C LEU A 38 7.39 -5.32 2.98
N SER A 39 7.41 -4.37 2.06
CA SER A 39 8.22 -4.50 0.83
C SER A 39 9.71 -4.26 1.10
N GLY A 40 10.05 -3.62 2.21
CA GLY A 40 11.38 -3.13 2.60
C GLY A 40 11.72 -1.75 2.00
N GLY A 41 10.87 -1.17 1.15
CA GLY A 41 11.00 0.22 0.72
C GLY A 41 10.63 1.20 1.84
N LYS A 42 11.13 2.44 1.72
CA LYS A 42 10.97 3.52 2.71
C LYS A 42 9.53 3.67 3.25
N ASP A 43 8.54 3.54 2.36
CA ASP A 43 7.14 3.76 2.69
C ASP A 43 6.59 2.66 3.59
N SER A 44 6.93 1.39 3.28
CA SER A 44 6.52 0.25 4.08
C SER A 44 7.24 0.17 5.43
N LEU A 45 8.50 0.61 5.51
CA LEU A 45 9.26 0.72 6.76
C LEU A 45 8.66 1.82 7.66
N CYS A 46 8.39 3.00 7.08
CA CYS A 46 7.75 4.12 7.79
C CYS A 46 6.35 3.71 8.31
N LEU A 47 5.54 3.04 7.48
CA LEU A 47 4.24 2.52 7.89
C LEU A 47 4.36 1.57 9.08
N LEU A 48 5.29 0.60 9.02
CA LEU A 48 5.48 -0.38 10.08
C LEU A 48 5.91 0.29 11.39
N GLU A 49 6.84 1.22 11.33
CA GLU A 49 7.31 1.98 12.50
C GLU A 49 6.17 2.77 13.16
N LEU A 50 5.36 3.47 12.36
CA LEU A 50 4.22 4.24 12.85
C LEU A 50 3.16 3.35 13.50
N LEU A 51 2.79 2.23 12.84
CA LEU A 51 1.82 1.28 13.37
C LEU A 51 2.32 0.61 14.66
N ALA A 52 3.58 0.17 14.71
CA ALA A 52 4.18 -0.43 15.89
C ALA A 52 4.21 0.53 17.09
N LYS A 53 4.57 1.79 16.85
CA LYS A 53 4.52 2.84 17.89
C LYS A 53 3.09 3.13 18.34
N ARG A 54 2.14 3.16 17.41
CA ARG A 54 0.73 3.42 17.68
C ARG A 54 0.08 2.28 18.46
N ALA A 55 0.44 1.01 18.20
CA ALA A 55 -0.06 -0.16 18.92
C ALA A 55 0.32 -0.18 20.42
N ARG A 56 1.31 0.62 20.82
CA ARG A 56 1.69 0.79 22.23
C ARG A 56 0.79 1.75 22.99
N ILE A 57 -0.12 2.43 22.31
CA ILE A 57 -1.08 3.38 22.91
C ILE A 57 -2.38 2.64 23.21
N SER A 58 -3.05 3.02 24.29
CA SER A 58 -4.19 2.28 24.84
C SER A 58 -5.45 2.24 23.97
N HIS A 59 -5.64 3.18 23.05
CA HIS A 59 -6.82 3.23 22.17
C HIS A 59 -6.49 3.78 20.78
N PRO A 60 -6.95 3.12 19.70
CA PRO A 60 -7.50 1.77 19.73
C PRO A 60 -6.42 0.74 20.10
N ARG A 61 -6.83 -0.35 20.75
CA ARG A 61 -5.96 -1.51 21.02
C ARG A 61 -5.98 -2.42 19.81
N PHE A 62 -4.83 -2.67 19.22
CA PHE A 62 -4.69 -3.55 18.08
C PHE A 62 -3.32 -4.24 18.09
N THR A 63 -3.19 -5.30 17.33
CA THR A 63 -1.94 -6.02 17.15
C THR A 63 -1.40 -5.86 15.74
N VAL A 64 -0.07 -5.94 15.59
CA VAL A 64 0.61 -5.74 14.30
C VAL A 64 1.58 -6.88 14.05
N GLU A 65 1.47 -7.48 12.89
CA GLU A 65 2.47 -8.40 12.32
C GLU A 65 2.89 -7.90 10.93
N ALA A 66 4.04 -8.34 10.44
CA ALA A 66 4.56 -7.94 9.14
C ALA A 66 4.81 -9.14 8.24
N LEU A 67 4.56 -8.98 6.94
CA LEU A 67 4.89 -9.98 5.91
C LEU A 67 5.83 -9.37 4.87
N HIS A 68 6.98 -10.01 4.68
CA HIS A 68 7.85 -9.80 3.52
C HIS A 68 7.71 -10.95 2.53
N VAL A 69 7.32 -10.65 1.29
CA VAL A 69 7.21 -11.64 0.21
C VAL A 69 8.42 -11.55 -0.70
N ARG A 70 9.26 -12.60 -0.69
CA ARG A 70 10.41 -12.76 -1.55
C ARG A 70 10.04 -13.52 -2.81
N MET A 71 10.41 -12.98 -3.97
CA MET A 71 10.22 -13.66 -5.25
C MET A 71 11.49 -14.43 -5.60
N ALA A 72 11.42 -15.78 -5.68
CA ALA A 72 12.58 -16.62 -5.94
C ALA A 72 13.21 -16.42 -7.32
N ASN A 73 12.43 -15.98 -8.29
CA ASN A 73 12.84 -15.74 -9.68
C ASN A 73 13.22 -14.28 -9.98
N ILE A 74 13.38 -13.44 -8.96
CA ILE A 74 13.86 -12.06 -9.09
C ILE A 74 15.05 -11.90 -8.15
N SER A 75 16.16 -11.38 -8.67
CA SER A 75 17.33 -11.03 -7.85
C SER A 75 17.02 -9.77 -7.03
N TYR A 76 17.06 -9.89 -5.71
CA TYR A 76 16.93 -8.78 -4.77
C TYR A 76 18.22 -8.65 -3.97
N GLU A 77 18.67 -7.44 -3.78
CA GLU A 77 19.64 -7.10 -2.74
C GLU A 77 18.94 -6.57 -1.48
N THR A 78 17.78 -7.14 -1.15
CA THR A 78 17.16 -6.86 0.14
C THR A 78 17.73 -7.78 1.17
N SER A 79 18.40 -7.21 2.15
CA SER A 79 18.81 -7.94 3.34
C SER A 79 17.59 -8.30 4.17
N THR A 80 17.16 -9.54 4.14
CA THR A 80 16.14 -10.06 5.05
C THR A 80 16.55 -9.90 6.50
N ASP A 81 17.86 -9.92 6.78
CA ASP A 81 18.43 -9.71 8.12
C ASP A 81 18.21 -8.29 8.61
N TYR A 82 18.28 -7.30 7.72
CA TYR A 82 17.92 -5.93 8.06
C TYR A 82 16.44 -5.82 8.41
N LEU A 83 15.56 -6.43 7.63
CA LEU A 83 14.11 -6.41 7.91
C LEU A 83 13.79 -7.12 9.22
N GLN A 84 14.47 -8.22 9.52
CA GLN A 84 14.29 -8.93 10.78
C GLN A 84 14.71 -8.05 11.96
N ARG A 85 15.93 -7.47 11.94
CA ARG A 85 16.40 -6.55 13.00
C ARG A 85 15.45 -5.37 13.18
N PHE A 86 14.99 -4.76 12.07
CA PHE A 86 14.06 -3.64 12.11
C PHE A 86 12.74 -4.02 12.80
N CYS A 87 12.20 -5.20 12.50
CA CYS A 87 10.98 -5.71 13.13
C CYS A 87 11.22 -6.04 14.61
N ASP A 88 12.36 -6.66 14.95
CA ASP A 88 12.71 -7.02 16.33
C ASP A 88 12.83 -5.76 17.22
N GLU A 89 13.45 -4.69 16.73
CA GLU A 89 13.56 -3.39 17.42
C GLU A 89 12.18 -2.76 17.68
N LEU A 90 11.23 -2.99 16.78
CA LEU A 90 9.86 -2.52 16.91
C LEU A 90 9.00 -3.45 17.77
N GLY A 91 9.46 -4.67 18.06
CA GLY A 91 8.69 -5.71 18.74
C GLY A 91 7.57 -6.27 17.87
N VAL A 92 7.76 -6.30 16.54
CA VAL A 92 6.80 -6.80 15.55
C VAL A 92 7.29 -8.12 14.99
N LYS A 93 6.41 -9.12 14.94
CA LYS A 93 6.74 -10.42 14.34
C LYS A 93 6.80 -10.29 12.82
N LEU A 94 7.93 -10.70 12.22
CA LEU A 94 8.12 -10.76 10.78
C LEU A 94 7.88 -12.17 10.26
N HIS A 95 7.04 -12.27 9.23
CA HIS A 95 6.89 -13.45 8.40
C HIS A 95 7.61 -13.24 7.07
N ILE A 96 8.38 -14.23 6.62
CA ILE A 96 9.04 -14.21 5.33
C ILE A 96 8.51 -15.37 4.51
N VAL A 97 7.86 -15.06 3.39
CA VAL A 97 7.33 -16.06 2.47
C VAL A 97 8.06 -15.96 1.15
N THR A 98 8.64 -17.08 0.70
CA THR A 98 9.25 -17.16 -0.63
C THR A 98 8.26 -17.79 -1.61
N THR A 99 8.05 -17.13 -2.73
CA THR A 99 7.18 -17.60 -3.82
C THR A 99 7.83 -17.33 -5.17
N SER A 100 7.31 -17.98 -6.21
CA SER A 100 7.72 -17.75 -7.59
C SER A 100 6.47 -17.56 -8.45
N PHE A 101 6.62 -16.92 -9.59
CA PHE A 101 5.58 -16.90 -10.62
C PHE A 101 6.10 -17.57 -11.90
N SER A 102 5.21 -18.33 -12.53
CA SER A 102 5.43 -18.84 -13.89
C SER A 102 4.71 -17.92 -14.87
N ALA A 103 5.33 -17.68 -16.03
CA ALA A 103 4.69 -16.93 -17.12
C ALA A 103 3.58 -17.75 -17.82
N GLU A 104 3.46 -19.06 -17.48
CA GLU A 104 2.43 -19.93 -18.04
C GLU A 104 1.16 -19.94 -17.17
N PRO A 105 -0.04 -19.81 -17.77
CA PRO A 105 -1.30 -19.84 -17.04
C PRO A 105 -1.59 -21.28 -16.58
N THR A 106 -1.62 -21.51 -15.26
CA THR A 106 -2.14 -22.76 -14.68
C THR A 106 -3.57 -22.57 -14.19
N ALA A 107 -4.44 -23.57 -14.44
CA ALA A 107 -5.87 -23.56 -14.09
C ALA A 107 -6.18 -23.28 -12.59
N ALA A 108 -5.24 -23.53 -11.69
CA ALA A 108 -5.36 -23.19 -10.27
C ALA A 108 -5.29 -21.67 -9.96
N ALA A 109 -5.00 -20.84 -10.99
CA ALA A 109 -4.88 -19.39 -10.85
C ALA A 109 -6.25 -18.67 -10.93
N GLU A 110 -7.30 -19.34 -11.42
CA GLU A 110 -8.57 -18.66 -11.77
C GLU A 110 -9.41 -18.28 -10.55
N THR A 111 -9.53 -19.13 -9.54
CA THR A 111 -10.34 -18.85 -8.33
C THR A 111 -9.69 -17.84 -7.39
N ALA A 112 -8.35 -17.83 -7.30
CA ALA A 112 -7.64 -16.81 -6.53
C ALA A 112 -7.47 -15.49 -7.32
N ALA A 113 -7.64 -15.52 -8.66
CA ALA A 113 -7.59 -14.35 -9.53
C ALA A 113 -8.78 -13.40 -9.27
N GLU A 114 -9.94 -13.92 -8.94
CA GLU A 114 -11.13 -13.09 -8.69
C GLU A 114 -11.01 -12.22 -7.44
N THR A 115 -10.39 -12.74 -6.36
CA THR A 115 -10.21 -11.98 -5.11
C THR A 115 -9.10 -10.94 -5.23
N ALA A 116 -8.01 -11.29 -5.93
CA ALA A 116 -6.94 -10.33 -6.22
C ALA A 116 -7.35 -9.32 -7.32
N ALA A 117 -8.31 -9.66 -8.18
CA ALA A 117 -8.86 -8.75 -9.18
C ALA A 117 -9.68 -7.61 -8.56
N GLU A 118 -10.30 -7.80 -7.40
CA GLU A 118 -10.97 -6.71 -6.69
C GLU A 118 -9.95 -5.63 -6.26
N VAL A 119 -8.78 -6.03 -5.77
CA VAL A 119 -7.70 -5.10 -5.42
C VAL A 119 -7.00 -4.55 -6.67
N ALA A 120 -6.80 -5.40 -7.69
CA ALA A 120 -6.18 -5.00 -8.96
C ALA A 120 -7.09 -4.09 -9.80
N ALA A 121 -8.41 -4.19 -9.67
CA ALA A 121 -9.35 -3.30 -10.37
C ALA A 121 -9.20 -1.83 -9.93
N HIS A 122 -8.60 -1.58 -8.77
CA HIS A 122 -8.28 -0.22 -8.31
C HIS A 122 -6.85 0.22 -8.68
N ASP A 123 -5.91 -0.73 -8.81
CA ASP A 123 -4.51 -0.43 -9.12
C ASP A 123 -4.18 -0.51 -10.62
N ASP A 124 -4.93 -1.32 -11.39
CA ASP A 124 -4.62 -1.61 -12.80
C ASP A 124 -5.89 -2.02 -13.56
N ALA A 125 -6.82 -1.10 -13.76
CA ALA A 125 -8.02 -1.32 -14.56
C ALA A 125 -7.70 -1.10 -16.05
N GLY A 126 -6.92 -2.01 -16.61
CA GLY A 126 -6.58 -2.06 -18.01
C GLY A 126 -6.98 -3.39 -18.66
N GLN A 127 -8.09 -3.38 -19.38
CA GLN A 127 -8.51 -4.34 -20.41
C GLN A 127 -8.83 -5.77 -19.96
N LYS A 128 -10.12 -6.07 -19.90
CA LYS A 128 -10.67 -7.41 -20.15
C LYS A 128 -10.42 -7.77 -21.63
N SER A 129 -9.29 -8.41 -21.89
CA SER A 129 -9.03 -9.10 -23.13
C SER A 129 -8.50 -10.49 -22.77
N ALA A 130 -9.31 -11.51 -23.03
CA ALA A 130 -9.12 -12.91 -22.64
C ALA A 130 -8.00 -13.66 -23.40
N SER A 131 -7.08 -12.98 -24.09
CA SER A 131 -6.12 -13.65 -24.98
C SER A 131 -4.67 -13.13 -24.98
N ARG A 132 -4.29 -12.17 -24.14
CA ARG A 132 -2.89 -11.73 -24.07
C ARG A 132 -2.20 -12.23 -22.80
N PRO A 133 -0.97 -12.77 -22.89
CA PRO A 133 -0.20 -13.15 -21.71
C PRO A 133 -0.01 -11.92 -20.80
N LYS A 134 -0.31 -12.10 -19.52
CA LYS A 134 -0.20 -11.02 -18.53
C LYS A 134 1.27 -10.61 -18.35
N PRO A 135 1.59 -9.31 -18.28
CA PRO A 135 2.98 -8.85 -18.12
C PRO A 135 3.60 -9.39 -16.81
N PRO A 136 4.92 -9.66 -16.79
CA PRO A 136 5.61 -10.18 -15.61
C PRO A 136 5.40 -9.34 -14.33
N CYS A 137 5.34 -8.02 -14.46
CA CYS A 137 5.07 -7.11 -13.33
C CYS A 137 3.69 -7.33 -12.71
N PHE A 138 2.67 -7.62 -13.55
CA PHE A 138 1.34 -7.98 -13.08
C PHE A 138 1.36 -9.29 -12.28
N LEU A 139 2.01 -10.33 -12.83
CA LEU A 139 2.12 -11.64 -12.18
C LEU A 139 2.89 -11.55 -10.84
N CYS A 140 3.96 -10.77 -10.79
CA CYS A 140 4.73 -10.52 -9.59
C CYS A 140 3.86 -9.84 -8.51
N SER A 141 3.18 -8.75 -8.86
CA SER A 141 2.30 -8.02 -7.95
C SER A 141 1.14 -8.89 -7.45
N TRP A 142 0.54 -9.67 -8.36
CA TRP A 142 -0.53 -10.59 -8.05
C TRP A 142 -0.09 -11.68 -7.05
N ASN A 143 1.07 -12.33 -7.28
CA ASN A 143 1.59 -13.36 -6.38
C ASN A 143 1.90 -12.79 -4.99
N ARG A 144 2.47 -11.59 -4.89
CA ARG A 144 2.71 -10.92 -3.60
C ARG A 144 1.41 -10.69 -2.85
N ARG A 145 0.38 -10.18 -3.53
CA ARG A 145 -0.94 -9.95 -2.93
C ARG A 145 -1.56 -11.27 -2.48
N LYS A 146 -1.50 -12.32 -3.29
CA LYS A 146 -2.00 -13.65 -2.92
C LYS A 146 -1.38 -14.14 -1.61
N GLN A 147 -0.06 -14.03 -1.45
CA GLN A 147 0.61 -14.44 -0.21
C GLN A 147 0.17 -13.59 0.99
N LEU A 148 -0.03 -12.29 0.76
CA LEU A 148 -0.50 -11.38 1.81
C LEU A 148 -1.90 -11.75 2.30
N PHE A 149 -2.83 -12.05 1.39
CA PHE A 149 -4.18 -12.50 1.73
C PHE A 149 -4.18 -13.88 2.41
N ASN A 150 -3.42 -14.83 1.87
CA ASN A 150 -3.34 -16.17 2.44
C ASN A 150 -2.82 -16.13 3.90
N LEU A 151 -1.76 -15.37 4.13
CA LEU A 151 -1.21 -15.27 5.49
C LEU A 151 -2.17 -14.50 6.42
N ALA A 152 -2.81 -13.44 5.96
CA ALA A 152 -3.80 -12.72 6.76
C ALA A 152 -4.91 -13.65 7.26
N GLN A 153 -5.43 -14.52 6.38
CA GLN A 153 -6.44 -15.52 6.76
C GLN A 153 -5.88 -16.55 7.75
N GLN A 154 -4.66 -17.05 7.53
CA GLN A 154 -4.03 -18.04 8.42
C GLN A 154 -3.80 -17.49 9.83
N LEU A 155 -3.47 -16.22 9.94
CA LEU A 155 -3.22 -15.54 11.23
C LEU A 155 -4.50 -15.00 11.87
N GLY A 156 -5.64 -15.04 11.18
CA GLY A 156 -6.87 -14.41 11.66
C GLY A 156 -6.81 -12.88 11.65
N CYS A 157 -5.96 -12.27 10.79
CA CYS A 157 -5.94 -10.83 10.63
C CYS A 157 -7.22 -10.34 9.93
N ASN A 158 -7.79 -9.24 10.41
CA ASN A 158 -8.95 -8.59 9.80
C ASN A 158 -8.59 -7.32 9.03
N LYS A 159 -7.33 -6.86 9.14
CA LYS A 159 -6.83 -5.70 8.41
C LYS A 159 -5.51 -6.04 7.67
N ILE A 160 -5.38 -5.53 6.44
CA ILE A 160 -4.10 -5.47 5.73
C ILE A 160 -3.71 -4.01 5.56
N ALA A 161 -2.54 -3.62 6.04
CA ALA A 161 -2.01 -2.27 5.89
C ALA A 161 -0.96 -2.21 4.78
N LEU A 162 -1.13 -1.26 3.86
CA LEU A 162 -0.23 -1.02 2.73
C LEU A 162 0.37 0.38 2.79
N GLY A 163 1.65 0.50 2.43
CA GLY A 163 2.44 1.73 2.52
C GLY A 163 2.20 2.75 1.40
N HIS A 164 1.01 2.77 0.79
CA HIS A 164 0.68 3.79 -0.20
C HIS A 164 0.45 5.14 0.47
N HIS A 165 1.11 6.16 -0.04
CA HIS A 165 1.05 7.53 0.46
C HIS A 165 0.17 8.43 -0.42
N GLN A 166 -0.02 9.70 -0.05
CA GLN A 166 -0.94 10.62 -0.74
C GLN A 166 -0.65 10.73 -2.23
N ASP A 167 0.64 10.83 -2.61
CA ASP A 167 1.03 10.99 -4.02
C ASP A 167 0.68 9.75 -4.85
N ASP A 168 0.73 8.53 -4.27
CA ASP A 168 0.28 7.30 -4.96
C ASP A 168 -1.20 7.36 -5.29
N LEU A 169 -2.02 7.85 -4.35
CA LEU A 169 -3.46 7.95 -4.55
C LEU A 169 -3.80 8.99 -5.61
N LEU A 170 -3.14 10.14 -5.57
CA LEU A 170 -3.36 11.22 -6.54
C LEU A 170 -2.87 10.85 -7.95
N THR A 171 -1.69 10.25 -8.07
CA THR A 171 -1.18 9.78 -9.36
C THR A 171 -2.02 8.64 -9.92
N THR A 172 -2.55 7.75 -9.07
CA THR A 172 -3.49 6.70 -9.50
C THR A 172 -4.81 7.31 -10.00
N ALA A 173 -5.32 8.37 -9.35
CA ALA A 173 -6.52 9.06 -9.82
C ALA A 173 -6.31 9.66 -11.22
N LEU A 174 -5.16 10.28 -11.46
CA LEU A 174 -4.80 10.81 -12.77
C LEU A 174 -4.62 9.69 -13.82
N MET A 175 -3.99 8.58 -13.46
CA MET A 175 -3.88 7.41 -14.34
C MET A 175 -5.26 6.87 -14.73
N ASN A 176 -6.15 6.67 -13.77
CA ASN A 176 -7.50 6.19 -14.04
C ASN A 176 -8.29 7.15 -14.92
N LEU A 177 -8.15 8.46 -14.69
CA LEU A 177 -8.83 9.46 -15.49
C LEU A 177 -8.30 9.50 -16.94
N THR A 178 -6.97 9.48 -17.12
CA THR A 178 -6.34 9.66 -18.43
C THR A 178 -6.37 8.40 -19.30
N PHE A 179 -6.23 7.21 -18.71
CA PHE A 179 -6.15 5.97 -19.47
C PHE A 179 -7.44 5.15 -19.47
N GLN A 180 -8.35 5.39 -18.53
CA GLN A 180 -9.57 4.59 -18.36
C GLN A 180 -10.85 5.41 -18.43
N GLY A 181 -10.76 6.75 -18.48
CA GLY A 181 -11.91 7.64 -18.44
C GLY A 181 -12.72 7.53 -17.12
N ARG A 182 -12.09 7.05 -16.05
CA ARG A 182 -12.74 6.85 -14.76
C ARG A 182 -12.11 7.71 -13.68
N PHE A 183 -12.93 8.53 -13.00
CA PHE A 183 -12.47 9.28 -11.83
C PHE A 183 -12.55 8.39 -10.59
N GLY A 184 -11.41 8.04 -10.02
CA GLY A 184 -11.29 7.18 -8.84
C GLY A 184 -9.84 6.85 -8.56
N THR A 185 -9.56 6.39 -7.35
CA THR A 185 -8.21 6.04 -6.89
C THR A 185 -8.24 4.78 -6.03
N MET A 186 -7.09 4.39 -5.49
CA MET A 186 -7.02 3.41 -4.40
C MET A 186 -7.66 4.00 -3.14
N PRO A 187 -8.73 3.39 -2.58
CA PRO A 187 -9.34 3.91 -1.36
C PRO A 187 -8.39 3.86 -0.16
N ALA A 188 -8.49 4.82 0.75
CA ALA A 188 -7.78 4.77 2.03
C ALA A 188 -8.24 3.57 2.89
N ARG A 189 -9.53 3.22 2.79
CA ARG A 189 -10.14 2.02 3.40
C ARG A 189 -11.02 1.30 2.37
N MET A 190 -10.79 -0.01 2.22
CA MET A 190 -11.53 -0.86 1.30
C MET A 190 -11.88 -2.18 1.98
N ALA A 191 -13.16 -2.41 2.23
CA ALA A 191 -13.65 -3.68 2.74
C ALA A 191 -13.77 -4.68 1.58
N MET A 192 -13.23 -5.90 1.78
CA MET A 192 -13.28 -6.95 0.77
C MET A 192 -14.66 -7.62 0.76
N ARG A 193 -15.22 -7.84 -0.44
CA ARG A 193 -16.56 -8.44 -0.61
C ARG A 193 -16.62 -9.93 -0.30
N LYS A 194 -15.53 -10.66 -0.58
CA LYS A 194 -15.48 -12.13 -0.53
C LYS A 194 -14.82 -12.68 0.74
N MET A 195 -14.31 -11.83 1.60
CA MET A 195 -13.63 -12.25 2.84
C MET A 195 -13.75 -11.17 3.91
N PRO A 196 -13.76 -11.53 5.20
CA PRO A 196 -13.85 -10.59 6.31
C PRO A 196 -12.50 -9.86 6.52
N LEU A 197 -12.06 -9.12 5.52
CA LEU A 197 -10.78 -8.45 5.48
C LEU A 197 -10.93 -7.03 4.94
N THR A 198 -10.26 -6.07 5.56
CA THR A 198 -10.24 -4.69 5.11
C THR A 198 -8.82 -4.28 4.76
N ILE A 199 -8.62 -3.71 3.57
CA ILE A 199 -7.34 -3.08 3.19
C ILE A 199 -7.36 -1.64 3.65
N ILE A 200 -6.29 -1.23 4.34
CA ILE A 200 -6.11 0.14 4.82
C ILE A 200 -4.81 0.75 4.29
N ARG A 201 -4.83 2.06 4.08
CA ARG A 201 -3.67 2.84 3.62
C ARG A 201 -3.43 4.03 4.56
N PRO A 202 -2.81 3.78 5.72
CA PRO A 202 -2.69 4.80 6.77
C PRO A 202 -1.83 6.01 6.39
N LEU A 203 -0.95 5.88 5.38
CA LEU A 203 -0.13 6.98 4.87
C LEU A 203 -0.84 7.85 3.82
N CYS A 204 -2.13 7.64 3.56
CA CYS A 204 -2.88 8.33 2.51
C CYS A 204 -2.92 9.87 2.62
N LEU A 205 -2.64 10.43 3.78
CA LEU A 205 -2.53 11.89 4.01
C LEU A 205 -1.08 12.38 4.13
N VAL A 206 -0.09 11.49 4.00
CA VAL A 206 1.33 11.83 4.11
C VAL A 206 1.92 12.02 2.72
N ALA A 207 2.68 13.08 2.52
CA ALA A 207 3.40 13.32 1.28
C ALA A 207 4.62 12.40 1.15
N GLU A 208 4.93 11.96 -0.08
CA GLU A 208 6.11 11.12 -0.34
C GLU A 208 7.42 11.78 0.08
N GLU A 209 7.53 13.08 -0.13
CA GLU A 209 8.72 13.85 0.21
C GLU A 209 9.04 13.80 1.71
N ASP A 210 8.00 13.89 2.56
CA ASP A 210 8.16 13.80 4.01
C ASP A 210 8.69 12.41 4.41
N ILE A 211 8.15 11.35 3.81
CA ILE A 211 8.60 9.97 4.07
C ILE A 211 10.03 9.78 3.58
N ARG A 212 10.36 10.28 2.39
CA ARG A 212 11.70 10.20 1.81
C ARG A 212 12.74 10.85 2.73
N ARG A 213 12.47 12.08 3.16
CA ARG A 213 13.35 12.83 4.06
C ARG A 213 13.47 12.18 5.44
N TYR A 214 12.35 11.68 5.98
CA TYR A 214 12.37 10.94 7.23
C TYR A 214 13.21 9.66 7.14
N ALA A 215 13.06 8.90 6.07
CA ALA A 215 13.82 7.68 5.84
C ALA A 215 15.34 7.94 5.77
N GLU A 216 15.75 9.04 5.11
CA GLU A 216 17.15 9.47 5.03
C GLU A 216 17.71 9.84 6.43
N LEU A 217 16.96 10.64 7.20
CA LEU A 217 17.36 11.06 8.55
C LEU A 217 17.36 9.89 9.55
N SER A 218 16.51 8.89 9.33
CA SER A 218 16.39 7.70 10.18
C SER A 218 17.36 6.58 9.78
N GLY A 219 18.09 6.75 8.68
CA GLY A 219 19.07 5.77 8.22
C GLY A 219 18.44 4.46 7.72
N TYR A 220 17.24 4.52 7.11
CA TYR A 220 16.64 3.34 6.50
C TYR A 220 17.55 2.80 5.38
N GLU A 221 17.85 1.49 5.40
CA GLU A 221 18.63 0.87 4.35
C GLU A 221 17.86 0.92 3.03
N LYS A 222 18.53 1.40 1.97
CA LYS A 222 17.95 1.44 0.63
C LYS A 222 17.90 0.03 0.06
N GLN A 223 16.71 -0.38 -0.39
CA GLN A 223 16.60 -1.58 -1.20
C GLN A 223 17.07 -1.32 -2.62
N LEU A 224 17.99 -2.12 -3.09
CA LEU A 224 18.36 -2.17 -4.50
C LEU A 224 17.49 -3.27 -5.17
N LYS A 225 16.49 -2.86 -5.92
CA LYS A 225 15.71 -3.77 -6.76
C LYS A 225 16.38 -3.87 -8.11
N GLN A 226 16.92 -5.03 -8.41
CA GLN A 226 17.38 -5.37 -9.78
C GLN A 226 16.26 -6.13 -10.47
N CYS A 227 15.16 -5.44 -10.78
CA CYS A 227 14.07 -6.07 -11.50
C CYS A 227 14.30 -5.92 -13.02
N PRO A 228 14.52 -7.02 -13.77
CA PRO A 228 14.75 -6.93 -15.22
C PRO A 228 13.52 -6.50 -16.01
N TYR A 229 12.35 -6.41 -15.35
CA TYR A 229 11.07 -6.04 -15.95
C TYR A 229 10.62 -4.62 -15.60
N GLU A 230 11.47 -3.84 -14.90
CA GLU A 230 11.15 -2.45 -14.55
C GLU A 230 11.47 -1.55 -15.75
N HIS A 231 10.54 -1.50 -16.70
CA HIS A 231 10.57 -0.57 -17.83
C HIS A 231 9.82 0.71 -17.49
N ASP A 232 10.13 1.80 -18.21
CA ASP A 232 9.43 3.09 -18.16
C ASP A 232 7.92 2.86 -18.17
N SER A 233 7.32 3.00 -17.01
CA SER A 233 5.90 2.77 -16.85
C SER A 233 5.16 4.10 -17.08
N HIS A 234 3.90 4.03 -17.52
CA HIS A 234 3.00 5.19 -17.57
C HIS A 234 2.96 5.98 -16.25
N ARG A 235 3.35 5.33 -15.13
CA ARG A 235 3.47 5.98 -13.82
C ARG A 235 4.49 7.11 -13.81
N THR A 236 5.64 6.94 -14.46
CA THR A 236 6.66 8.00 -14.57
C THR A 236 6.13 9.21 -15.32
N SER A 237 5.44 8.98 -16.45
CA SER A 237 4.83 10.06 -17.26
C SER A 237 3.74 10.79 -16.47
N ILE A 238 2.88 10.06 -15.75
CA ILE A 238 1.84 10.66 -14.90
C ILE A 238 2.45 11.41 -13.72
N ARG A 239 3.56 10.95 -13.16
CA ARG A 239 4.28 11.68 -12.12
C ARG A 239 4.76 13.04 -12.64
N THR A 240 5.40 13.06 -13.81
CA THR A 240 5.83 14.31 -14.46
C THR A 240 4.65 15.25 -14.75
N LEU A 241 3.52 14.71 -15.18
CA LEU A 241 2.29 15.49 -15.37
C LEU A 241 1.82 16.09 -14.04
N TYR A 242 1.78 15.28 -12.98
CA TYR A 242 1.38 15.73 -11.66
C TYR A 242 2.29 16.85 -11.13
N ASP A 243 3.61 16.68 -11.24
CA ASP A 243 4.60 17.71 -10.86
C ASP A 243 4.40 19.00 -11.66
N THR A 244 3.96 18.90 -12.93
CA THR A 244 3.65 20.05 -13.77
C THR A 244 2.37 20.75 -13.31
N MET A 245 1.36 19.98 -12.91
CA MET A 245 0.12 20.55 -12.34
C MET A 245 0.38 21.30 -11.03
N GLU A 246 1.23 20.77 -10.13
CA GLU A 246 1.61 21.46 -8.88
C GLU A 246 2.40 22.76 -9.14
N ARG A 247 3.21 22.80 -10.21
CA ARG A 247 3.89 24.03 -10.62
C ARG A 247 2.95 25.09 -11.19
N LEU A 248 1.92 24.67 -11.93
CA LEU A 248 0.90 25.59 -12.47
C LEU A 248 -0.03 26.11 -11.37
N ASN A 249 -0.38 25.25 -10.43
CA ASN A 249 -1.24 25.58 -9.32
C ASN A 249 -0.74 24.90 -8.05
N PRO A 250 -0.12 25.63 -7.10
CA PRO A 250 0.36 25.06 -5.83
C PRO A 250 -0.73 24.38 -4.99
N GLU A 251 -2.01 24.72 -5.23
CA GLU A 251 -3.17 24.11 -4.57
C GLU A 251 -3.68 22.86 -5.31
N ALA A 252 -3.02 22.42 -6.39
CA ALA A 252 -3.49 21.28 -7.20
C ALA A 252 -3.66 20.00 -6.37
N ARG A 253 -2.71 19.71 -5.47
CA ARG A 253 -2.77 18.59 -4.51
C ARG A 253 -4.04 18.63 -3.67
N PHE A 254 -4.33 19.79 -3.10
CA PHE A 254 -5.50 19.99 -2.24
C PHE A 254 -6.80 19.90 -3.05
N SER A 255 -6.84 20.49 -4.23
CA SER A 255 -7.99 20.47 -5.12
C SER A 255 -8.35 19.06 -5.59
N LEU A 256 -7.36 18.28 -6.03
CA LEU A 256 -7.55 16.87 -6.42
C LEU A 256 -8.00 16.01 -5.24
N TRP A 257 -7.39 16.20 -4.07
CA TRP A 257 -7.79 15.47 -2.86
C TRP A 257 -9.23 15.75 -2.46
N ASN A 258 -9.62 17.03 -2.47
CA ASN A 258 -11.00 17.42 -2.18
C ASN A 258 -12.00 16.86 -3.19
N ALA A 259 -11.64 16.79 -4.45
CA ALA A 259 -12.49 16.17 -5.46
C ALA A 259 -12.71 14.67 -5.15
N LEU A 260 -11.64 13.93 -4.80
CA LEU A 260 -11.75 12.53 -4.38
C LEU A 260 -12.61 12.34 -3.12
N CYS A 261 -12.47 13.25 -2.14
CA CYS A 261 -13.30 13.26 -0.94
C CYS A 261 -14.78 13.48 -1.25
N ARG A 262 -15.10 14.51 -2.04
CA ARG A 262 -16.49 14.86 -2.41
C ARG A 262 -17.17 13.75 -3.19
N GLU A 263 -16.43 13.07 -4.05
CA GLU A 263 -16.94 11.95 -4.85
C GLU A 263 -16.92 10.60 -4.10
N GLY A 264 -16.60 10.59 -2.80
CA GLY A 264 -16.59 9.38 -1.97
C GLY A 264 -15.59 8.31 -2.43
N LYS A 265 -14.46 8.69 -3.09
CA LYS A 265 -13.52 7.72 -3.69
C LYS A 265 -12.47 7.19 -2.71
N LEU A 266 -12.48 7.65 -1.46
CA LEU A 266 -11.47 7.30 -0.45
C LEU A 266 -11.92 6.22 0.54
N VAL A 267 -13.19 5.85 0.53
CA VAL A 267 -13.74 4.76 1.36
C VAL A 267 -14.61 3.88 0.48
N GLU A 268 -14.38 2.59 0.55
CA GLU A 268 -15.21 1.57 -0.08
C GLU A 268 -15.64 0.55 0.97
N ASP A 269 -16.90 0.58 1.33
CA ASP A 269 -17.51 -0.39 2.23
C ASP A 269 -17.98 -1.61 1.43
N ALA A 270 -17.99 -2.78 2.06
CA ALA A 270 -18.65 -3.93 1.48
C ALA A 270 -20.11 -3.56 1.22
N LEU A 271 -20.59 -3.73 -0.01
CA LEU A 271 -22.02 -3.58 -0.28
C LEU A 271 -22.75 -4.55 0.63
N GLU A 272 -23.70 -4.06 1.44
CA GLU A 272 -24.63 -4.94 2.11
C GLU A 272 -25.28 -5.82 1.03
N PRO A 273 -25.43 -7.15 1.28
CA PRO A 273 -26.18 -7.97 0.36
C PRO A 273 -27.56 -7.31 0.22
N THR A 274 -27.89 -6.84 -0.98
CA THR A 274 -29.25 -6.40 -1.28
C THR A 274 -30.13 -7.59 -0.96
N GLU A 275 -30.93 -7.48 0.12
CA GLU A 275 -31.99 -8.44 0.42
C GLU A 275 -32.80 -8.55 -0.85
N GLY A 276 -32.77 -9.75 -1.42
CA GLY A 276 -33.36 -10.03 -2.71
C GLY A 276 -34.88 -9.71 -2.74
N GLY A 277 -35.21 -8.87 -3.71
CA GLY A 277 -36.58 -8.80 -4.19
C GLY A 277 -36.86 -9.94 -5.17
#